data_8f434ec21f0f68cfc84879e77238386e
#
_entry.id   8f434ec21f0f68cfc84879e77238386e
#
_cell.length_a   1.000
_cell.length_b   1.000
_cell.length_c   1.000
_cell.angle_alpha   90.00
_cell.angle_beta   90.00
_cell.angle_gamma   90.00
#
_symmetry.space_group_name_H-M   'P 1'
#
loop_
_entity.id
_entity.type
_entity.pdbx_description
1 polymer ?
#
loop_
_entity_poly.entity_id
_entity_poly.type
_entity_poly.pdbx_seq_one_letter_code
_entity_poly.pdbx_strand_id
1 'polypeptide(L)'
;MKKRIIKKLDTSKRNFLTGSVTLAGVAAATSVLPISIAKANHEDSDPKGLPDFIKWKNRDALIVHSKKGIETHRSAIGVSLITPNRNIYIRNNMPTMSDTQIGDRNNWKVSIKGVKNPKTFSLAQLKKLGHTTMATILQCSGNGRGFFAHEVRGSQWKTGAAACVVWTGVPMKVVVDACGGVDSDAVFMTSAGVDHEPTGLDPKKAKVERSVPKKVYKDAMLAWEMNGVTLPNAHGGPLRMVTPGYF
;
A
#
# COMPACT_ATOMS: atom_id res chain seq x y z
N MET A 1 -44.30 -25.31 -3.89
CA MET A 1 -43.07 -25.99 -3.51
C MET A 1 -42.18 -26.13 -4.73
N LYS A 2 -41.15 -25.30 -4.89
CA LYS A 2 -40.16 -25.38 -5.96
C LYS A 2 -38.85 -25.93 -5.41
N LYS A 3 -38.46 -27.14 -5.79
CA LYS A 3 -37.19 -27.79 -5.41
C LYS A 3 -36.01 -27.05 -6.06
N ARG A 4 -35.09 -26.55 -5.27
CA ARG A 4 -33.78 -26.06 -5.73
C ARG A 4 -32.88 -27.27 -6.04
N ILE A 5 -32.48 -27.39 -7.31
CA ILE A 5 -31.47 -28.36 -7.76
C ILE A 5 -30.10 -27.76 -7.45
N ILE A 6 -29.38 -28.34 -6.50
CA ILE A 6 -27.97 -28.03 -6.27
C ILE A 6 -27.15 -28.86 -7.28
N LYS A 7 -26.53 -28.21 -8.25
CA LYS A 7 -25.56 -28.85 -9.13
C LYS A 7 -24.28 -29.17 -8.34
N LYS A 8 -23.98 -30.47 -8.21
CA LYS A 8 -22.70 -30.98 -7.71
C LYS A 8 -21.56 -30.47 -8.61
N LEU A 9 -20.55 -29.85 -8.01
CA LEU A 9 -19.31 -29.49 -8.68
C LEU A 9 -18.51 -30.75 -9.02
N ASP A 10 -18.15 -30.89 -10.29
CA ASP A 10 -17.33 -31.96 -10.83
C ASP A 10 -15.88 -31.85 -10.35
N THR A 11 -15.42 -32.84 -9.61
CA THR A 11 -14.08 -32.91 -9.03
C THR A 11 -13.03 -33.54 -9.94
N SER A 12 -13.33 -33.76 -11.23
CA SER A 12 -12.49 -34.53 -12.15
C SER A 12 -11.25 -33.80 -12.71
N LYS A 13 -11.03 -32.53 -12.37
CA LYS A 13 -9.90 -31.72 -12.88
C LYS A 13 -8.69 -31.60 -11.95
N ARG A 14 -8.56 -32.46 -10.93
CA ARG A 14 -7.45 -32.40 -9.95
C ARG A 14 -6.32 -33.43 -10.12
N ASN A 15 -6.34 -34.27 -11.17
CA ASN A 15 -5.36 -35.34 -11.39
C ASN A 15 -4.41 -35.08 -12.56
N PHE A 16 -3.71 -33.96 -12.57
CA PHE A 16 -2.72 -33.70 -13.63
C PHE A 16 -1.27 -33.53 -13.15
N LEU A 17 -0.90 -34.05 -11.99
CA LEU A 17 0.49 -33.99 -11.50
C LEU A 17 0.92 -35.27 -10.76
N THR A 18 0.64 -36.46 -11.30
CA THR A 18 1.33 -37.69 -10.89
C THR A 18 1.67 -38.51 -12.12
N GLY A 19 2.72 -38.10 -12.82
CA GLY A 19 3.36 -38.89 -13.89
C GLY A 19 4.77 -39.27 -13.43
N SER A 20 4.96 -40.51 -13.09
CA SER A 20 6.24 -41.11 -12.76
C SER A 20 7.22 -41.03 -13.91
N VAL A 21 8.39 -40.46 -13.71
CA VAL A 21 9.50 -40.49 -14.67
C VAL A 21 10.30 -41.77 -14.44
N THR A 22 10.20 -42.71 -15.38
CA THR A 22 11.10 -43.88 -15.48
C THR A 22 12.40 -43.41 -16.11
N LEU A 23 13.50 -43.57 -15.38
CA LEU A 23 14.86 -43.37 -15.92
C LEU A 23 15.17 -44.44 -16.95
N ALA A 24 15.33 -44.08 -18.21
CA ALA A 24 16.09 -44.84 -19.19
C ALA A 24 17.34 -44.04 -19.54
N GLY A 25 18.50 -44.55 -19.21
CA GLY A 25 19.77 -43.89 -19.50
C GLY A 25 20.09 -43.89 -21.00
N VAL A 26 20.41 -42.71 -21.52
CA VAL A 26 21.21 -42.59 -22.74
C VAL A 26 22.25 -41.51 -22.47
N ALA A 27 23.52 -41.94 -22.45
CA ALA A 27 24.66 -41.08 -22.46
C ALA A 27 24.72 -40.34 -23.80
N ALA A 28 24.48 -39.04 -23.82
CA ALA A 28 24.74 -38.19 -24.96
C ALA A 28 25.43 -36.90 -24.51
N ALA A 29 26.46 -36.55 -25.23
CA ALA A 29 27.45 -35.53 -25.00
C ALA A 29 26.87 -34.20 -24.48
N THR A 30 27.40 -33.75 -23.35
CA THR A 30 27.18 -32.44 -22.79
C THR A 30 27.83 -31.34 -23.65
N SER A 31 27.10 -30.83 -24.63
CA SER A 31 27.35 -29.48 -25.09
C SER A 31 26.74 -28.54 -24.05
N VAL A 32 27.57 -28.03 -23.16
CA VAL A 32 27.22 -26.92 -22.28
C VAL A 32 27.02 -25.71 -23.17
N LEU A 33 25.79 -25.50 -23.61
CA LEU A 33 25.40 -24.19 -24.14
C LEU A 33 25.53 -23.22 -22.98
N PRO A 34 26.27 -22.12 -23.10
CA PRO A 34 26.26 -21.09 -22.10
C PRO A 34 24.81 -20.60 -22.01
N ILE A 35 24.18 -20.82 -20.84
CA ILE A 35 22.98 -20.08 -20.50
C ILE A 35 23.45 -18.64 -20.46
N SER A 36 23.29 -17.94 -21.58
CA SER A 36 23.31 -16.49 -21.61
C SER A 36 22.16 -16.09 -20.71
N ILE A 37 22.46 -15.77 -19.44
CA ILE A 37 21.59 -14.95 -18.64
C ILE A 37 21.46 -13.69 -19.49
N ALA A 38 20.37 -13.59 -20.25
CA ALA A 38 20.01 -12.36 -20.91
C ALA A 38 19.97 -11.33 -19.81
N LYS A 39 21.05 -10.54 -19.68
CA LYS A 39 20.94 -9.24 -19.04
C LYS A 39 19.81 -8.60 -19.81
N ALA A 40 18.63 -8.53 -19.19
CA ALA A 40 17.60 -7.65 -19.65
C ALA A 40 18.28 -6.29 -19.72
N ASN A 41 18.62 -5.87 -20.93
CA ASN A 41 19.09 -4.52 -21.18
C ASN A 41 17.90 -3.64 -20.80
N HIS A 42 17.91 -3.17 -19.57
CA HIS A 42 17.07 -2.10 -19.11
C HIS A 42 17.59 -0.80 -19.71
N GLU A 43 17.24 -0.57 -20.96
CA GLU A 43 17.26 0.76 -21.57
C GLU A 43 16.07 1.61 -21.14
N ASP A 44 15.57 1.42 -19.93
CA ASP A 44 14.83 2.46 -19.21
C ASP A 44 15.85 3.19 -18.33
N SER A 45 16.81 3.88 -18.96
CA SER A 45 17.63 4.88 -18.28
C SER A 45 16.69 6.00 -17.85
N ASP A 46 16.15 5.88 -16.65
CA ASP A 46 15.45 6.99 -16.00
C ASP A 46 16.49 8.04 -15.63
N PRO A 47 16.64 9.13 -16.41
CA PRO A 47 17.63 10.17 -16.16
C PRO A 47 17.28 11.01 -14.92
N LYS A 48 16.11 10.76 -14.32
CA LYS A 48 15.61 11.51 -13.17
C LYS A 48 16.10 10.86 -11.88
N GLY A 49 17.01 11.54 -11.19
CA GLY A 49 17.39 11.15 -9.81
C GLY A 49 16.18 11.10 -8.88
N LEU A 50 16.31 10.39 -7.75
CA LEU A 50 15.26 10.41 -6.72
C LEU A 50 15.07 11.81 -6.16
N PRO A 51 13.81 12.27 -5.96
CA PRO A 51 13.52 13.50 -5.21
C PRO A 51 14.13 13.49 -3.81
N ASP A 52 14.49 14.67 -3.29
CA ASP A 52 15.20 14.82 -2.02
C ASP A 52 14.51 14.13 -0.84
N PHE A 53 13.19 14.20 -0.77
CA PHE A 53 12.39 13.62 0.33
C PHE A 53 12.43 12.08 0.40
N ILE A 54 12.99 11.42 -0.63
CA ILE A 54 13.13 9.96 -0.69
C ILE A 54 14.53 9.50 -1.12
N LYS A 55 15.56 10.33 -1.03
CA LYS A 55 16.96 9.95 -1.34
C LYS A 55 17.45 8.74 -0.54
N TRP A 56 16.81 8.44 0.60
CA TRP A 56 17.08 7.26 1.42
C TRP A 56 16.61 5.94 0.81
N LYS A 57 15.82 5.98 -0.27
CA LYS A 57 15.34 4.78 -0.97
C LYS A 57 16.39 4.20 -1.90
N ASN A 58 16.22 2.92 -2.23
CA ASN A 58 17.07 2.23 -3.17
C ASN A 58 16.76 2.69 -4.61
N ARG A 59 17.63 3.52 -5.19
CA ARG A 59 17.46 4.06 -6.54
C ARG A 59 17.30 2.96 -7.59
N ASP A 60 18.10 1.88 -7.48
CA ASP A 60 18.11 0.79 -8.46
C ASP A 60 16.84 -0.07 -8.42
N ALA A 61 16.08 0.03 -7.35
CA ALA A 61 14.80 -0.65 -7.19
C ALA A 61 13.60 0.16 -7.69
N LEU A 62 13.81 1.38 -8.22
CA LEU A 62 12.73 2.34 -8.44
C LEU A 62 12.76 2.96 -9.85
N ILE A 63 11.59 3.15 -10.44
CA ILE A 63 11.34 3.84 -11.71
C ILE A 63 10.63 5.16 -11.41
N VAL A 64 11.20 6.30 -11.86
CA VAL A 64 10.65 7.64 -11.58
C VAL A 64 9.76 8.10 -12.73
N HIS A 65 8.44 7.98 -12.58
CA HIS A 65 7.48 8.54 -13.53
C HIS A 65 7.32 10.06 -13.34
N SER A 66 7.33 10.52 -12.09
CA SER A 66 7.23 11.93 -11.72
C SER A 66 7.75 12.14 -10.29
N LYS A 67 7.88 13.40 -9.84
CA LYS A 67 8.23 13.73 -8.44
C LYS A 67 7.28 13.14 -7.40
N LYS A 68 6.07 12.72 -7.78
CA LYS A 68 5.02 12.20 -6.88
C LYS A 68 4.58 10.78 -7.23
N GLY A 69 5.11 10.20 -8.30
CA GLY A 69 4.79 8.87 -8.78
C GLY A 69 6.06 8.10 -9.12
N ILE A 70 6.48 7.21 -8.22
CA ILE A 70 7.72 6.45 -8.33
C ILE A 70 7.39 4.99 -8.08
N GLU A 71 7.62 4.15 -9.06
CA GLU A 71 7.25 2.75 -9.11
C GLU A 71 8.37 1.86 -8.57
N THR A 72 8.03 0.78 -7.89
CA THR A 72 8.99 -0.27 -7.58
C THR A 72 9.29 -1.08 -8.84
N HIS A 73 10.55 -1.29 -9.14
CA HIS A 73 10.96 -2.15 -10.24
C HIS A 73 10.47 -3.59 -10.01
N ARG A 74 9.98 -4.27 -11.05
CA ARG A 74 9.42 -5.62 -10.91
C ARG A 74 10.40 -6.61 -10.28
N SER A 75 11.68 -6.54 -10.60
CA SER A 75 12.73 -7.40 -10.02
C SER A 75 12.96 -7.18 -8.53
N ALA A 76 12.51 -6.03 -7.99
CA ALA A 76 12.62 -5.69 -6.57
C ALA A 76 11.33 -5.99 -5.77
N ILE A 77 10.25 -6.40 -6.46
CA ILE A 77 9.02 -6.90 -5.83
C ILE A 77 9.19 -8.41 -5.60
N GLY A 78 8.81 -8.88 -4.42
CA GLY A 78 8.82 -10.32 -4.12
C GLY A 78 10.20 -10.90 -3.79
N VAL A 79 11.21 -10.05 -3.62
CA VAL A 79 12.52 -10.48 -3.07
C VAL A 79 12.40 -10.97 -1.62
N SER A 80 11.33 -10.59 -0.94
CA SER A 80 10.92 -11.07 0.38
C SER A 80 9.41 -10.96 0.53
N LEU A 81 8.83 -11.68 1.49
CA LEU A 81 7.40 -11.61 1.79
C LEU A 81 6.97 -10.18 2.15
N ILE A 82 7.76 -9.48 2.94
CA ILE A 82 7.56 -8.07 3.28
C ILE A 82 8.47 -7.21 2.42
N THR A 83 7.88 -6.26 1.71
CA THR A 83 8.65 -5.37 0.83
C THR A 83 9.46 -4.37 1.67
N PRO A 84 10.80 -4.32 1.54
CA PRO A 84 11.62 -3.38 2.30
C PRO A 84 11.22 -1.93 2.07
N ASN A 85 11.17 -1.10 3.10
CA ASN A 85 10.75 0.31 3.00
C ASN A 85 11.49 1.09 1.91
N ARG A 86 12.77 0.80 1.72
CA ARG A 86 13.60 1.43 0.67
C ARG A 86 13.16 1.10 -0.75
N ASN A 87 12.41 0.01 -0.95
CA ASN A 87 11.96 -0.45 -2.26
C ASN A 87 10.49 -0.12 -2.54
N ILE A 88 9.70 0.28 -1.53
CA ILE A 88 8.27 0.53 -1.69
C ILE A 88 8.04 1.76 -2.56
N TYR A 89 7.11 1.65 -3.50
CA TYR A 89 6.70 2.71 -4.41
C TYR A 89 6.21 3.97 -3.68
N ILE A 90 6.24 5.10 -4.36
CA ILE A 90 5.69 6.39 -3.89
C ILE A 90 4.52 6.79 -4.79
N ARG A 91 3.39 7.11 -4.17
CA ARG A 91 2.24 7.69 -4.85
C ARG A 91 1.61 8.75 -3.96
N ASN A 92 2.06 9.99 -4.12
CA ASN A 92 1.59 11.13 -3.34
C ASN A 92 0.78 12.09 -4.23
N ASN A 93 -0.31 12.63 -3.71
CA ASN A 93 -1.05 13.71 -4.36
C ASN A 93 -0.45 15.07 -4.00
N MET A 94 -0.13 15.23 -2.71
CA MET A 94 0.36 16.46 -2.12
C MET A 94 1.87 16.36 -1.85
N PRO A 95 2.57 17.47 -1.63
CA PRO A 95 3.95 17.46 -1.17
C PRO A 95 4.09 16.70 0.15
N THR A 96 5.18 15.96 0.29
CA THR A 96 5.51 15.27 1.54
C THR A 96 5.88 16.32 2.60
N MET A 97 5.28 16.22 3.78
CA MET A 97 5.62 17.09 4.92
C MET A 97 7.04 16.79 5.40
N SER A 98 7.79 17.86 5.70
CA SER A 98 9.11 17.75 6.35
C SER A 98 8.98 17.46 7.83
N ASP A 99 10.06 16.98 8.47
CA ASP A 99 10.09 16.79 9.93
C ASP A 99 9.88 18.10 10.69
N THR A 100 10.35 19.23 10.15
CA THR A 100 10.12 20.57 10.72
C THR A 100 8.63 20.94 10.73
N GLN A 101 7.89 20.60 9.66
CA GLN A 101 6.44 20.85 9.57
C GLN A 101 5.65 19.93 10.51
N ILE A 102 6.10 18.70 10.69
CA ILE A 102 5.47 17.73 11.59
C ILE A 102 5.76 18.10 13.07
N GLY A 103 6.97 18.55 13.36
CA GLY A 103 7.43 18.82 14.72
C GLY A 103 7.49 17.53 15.57
N ASP A 104 7.12 17.63 16.83
CA ASP A 104 7.03 16.45 17.70
C ASP A 104 5.86 15.56 17.28
N ARG A 105 6.19 14.39 16.75
CA ARG A 105 5.22 13.40 16.28
C ARG A 105 4.22 12.98 17.35
N ASN A 106 4.60 12.94 18.63
CA ASN A 106 3.72 12.55 19.72
C ASN A 106 2.61 13.59 19.94
N ASN A 107 2.83 14.84 19.57
CA ASN A 107 1.87 15.94 19.65
C ASN A 107 0.96 16.02 18.41
N TRP A 108 1.19 15.21 17.37
CA TRP A 108 0.35 15.16 16.18
C TRP A 108 -1.09 14.82 16.56
N LYS A 109 -2.05 15.59 16.05
CA LYS A 109 -3.45 15.48 16.44
C LYS A 109 -4.30 14.89 15.31
N VAL A 110 -5.25 14.04 15.67
CA VAL A 110 -6.33 13.56 14.82
C VAL A 110 -7.67 13.77 15.47
N SER A 111 -8.63 14.30 14.75
CA SER A 111 -10.00 14.51 15.23
C SER A 111 -10.90 13.38 14.76
N ILE A 112 -11.58 12.75 15.69
CA ILE A 112 -12.56 11.68 15.44
C ILE A 112 -13.95 12.27 15.58
N LYS A 113 -14.72 12.23 14.49
CA LYS A 113 -16.09 12.75 14.38
C LYS A 113 -17.03 11.64 13.89
N GLY A 114 -18.35 11.86 13.92
CA GLY A 114 -19.33 10.84 13.56
C GLY A 114 -19.38 9.68 14.56
N VAL A 115 -19.08 9.97 15.81
CA VAL A 115 -19.09 9.10 16.96
C VAL A 115 -19.88 9.76 18.08
N LYS A 116 -20.40 8.98 19.06
CA LYS A 116 -21.22 9.52 20.14
C LYS A 116 -20.55 10.63 20.94
N ASN A 117 -19.25 10.52 21.19
CA ASN A 117 -18.45 11.51 21.91
C ASN A 117 -17.25 11.92 21.06
N PRO A 118 -17.40 12.91 20.15
CA PRO A 118 -16.30 13.37 19.31
C PRO A 118 -15.09 13.82 20.12
N LYS A 119 -13.90 13.38 19.73
CA LYS A 119 -12.63 13.66 20.44
C LYS A 119 -11.51 13.97 19.47
N THR A 120 -10.55 14.73 19.94
CA THR A 120 -9.24 14.89 19.30
C THR A 120 -8.19 14.21 20.15
N PHE A 121 -7.44 13.29 19.55
CA PHE A 121 -6.35 12.57 20.18
C PHE A 121 -5.01 13.08 19.67
N SER A 122 -4.01 13.19 20.56
CA SER A 122 -2.62 13.23 20.12
C SER A 122 -2.14 11.81 19.79
N LEU A 123 -1.06 11.68 19.01
CA LEU A 123 -0.44 10.38 18.75
C LEU A 123 -0.02 9.69 20.06
N ALA A 124 0.50 10.46 21.04
CA ALA A 124 0.81 9.91 22.36
C ALA A 124 -0.42 9.33 23.08
N GLN A 125 -1.58 9.97 22.95
CA GLN A 125 -2.83 9.46 23.53
C GLN A 125 -3.33 8.21 22.77
N LEU A 126 -3.21 8.18 21.44
CA LEU A 126 -3.56 6.98 20.65
C LEU A 126 -2.70 5.78 21.04
N LYS A 127 -1.39 5.97 21.24
CA LYS A 127 -0.47 4.91 21.68
C LYS A 127 -0.87 4.32 23.02
N LYS A 128 -1.45 5.11 23.93
CA LYS A 128 -1.96 4.64 25.23
C LYS A 128 -3.22 3.79 25.15
N LEU A 129 -3.96 3.85 24.03
CA LEU A 129 -5.12 2.98 23.81
C LEU A 129 -4.71 1.53 23.44
N GLY A 130 -3.43 1.28 23.27
CA GLY A 130 -2.89 0.00 22.84
C GLY A 130 -2.50 0.01 21.35
N HIS A 131 -1.93 -1.09 20.90
CA HIS A 131 -1.54 -1.25 19.50
C HIS A 131 -1.65 -2.70 19.06
N THR A 132 -1.68 -2.90 17.76
CA THR A 132 -1.56 -4.20 17.10
C THR A 132 -0.70 -4.05 15.87
N THR A 133 -0.30 -5.18 15.31
CA THR A 133 0.47 -5.25 14.08
C THR A 133 -0.29 -6.08 13.06
N MET A 134 -0.36 -5.61 11.81
CA MET A 134 -0.98 -6.35 10.72
C MET A 134 -0.18 -6.22 9.43
N ALA A 135 -0.12 -7.31 8.66
CA ALA A 135 0.43 -7.29 7.32
C ALA A 135 -0.69 -7.08 6.29
N THR A 136 -0.50 -6.15 5.37
CA THR A 136 -1.47 -5.90 4.29
C THR A 136 -0.78 -5.63 2.97
N ILE A 137 -1.51 -5.83 1.88
CA ILE A 137 -1.08 -5.31 0.58
C ILE A 137 -1.39 -3.83 0.52
N LEU A 138 -0.37 -3.03 0.23
CA LEU A 138 -0.48 -1.62 -0.11
C LEU A 138 -0.39 -1.49 -1.63
N GLN A 139 -1.46 -1.07 -2.28
CA GLN A 139 -1.51 -0.97 -3.74
C GLN A 139 -2.15 0.34 -4.18
N CYS A 140 -1.64 0.92 -5.26
CA CYS A 140 -2.31 2.02 -5.95
C CYS A 140 -3.38 1.46 -6.90
N SER A 141 -4.59 2.03 -6.91
CA SER A 141 -5.66 1.64 -7.84
C SER A 141 -5.27 1.80 -9.32
N GLY A 142 -4.26 2.61 -9.61
CA GLY A 142 -3.71 2.75 -10.96
C GLY A 142 -2.66 1.70 -11.35
N ASN A 143 -2.32 0.76 -10.47
CA ASN A 143 -1.36 -0.30 -10.78
C ASN A 143 -1.82 -1.09 -12.01
N GLY A 144 -0.95 -1.27 -13.01
CA GLY A 144 -1.30 -1.88 -14.29
C GLY A 144 -1.80 -0.92 -15.38
N ARG A 145 -1.93 0.39 -15.10
CA ARG A 145 -2.42 1.38 -16.08
C ARG A 145 -1.61 1.41 -17.36
N GLY A 146 -0.30 1.24 -17.29
CA GLY A 146 0.60 1.23 -18.46
C GLY A 146 0.44 0.03 -19.38
N PHE A 147 -0.47 -0.91 -19.07
CA PHE A 147 -0.78 -2.06 -19.94
C PHE A 147 -2.04 -1.85 -20.79
N PHE A 148 -2.77 -0.74 -20.62
CA PHE A 148 -3.89 -0.45 -21.50
C PHE A 148 -3.41 -0.15 -22.92
N ALA A 149 -4.16 -0.57 -23.92
CA ALA A 149 -3.85 -0.35 -25.34
C ALA A 149 -3.89 1.14 -25.74
N HIS A 150 -4.58 1.98 -24.96
CA HIS A 150 -4.64 3.43 -25.14
C HIS A 150 -4.02 4.11 -23.92
N GLU A 151 -3.38 5.25 -24.12
CA GLU A 151 -2.77 6.01 -23.05
C GLU A 151 -3.84 6.64 -22.15
N VAL A 152 -3.93 6.13 -20.92
CA VAL A 152 -4.81 6.66 -19.89
C VAL A 152 -4.07 7.73 -19.10
N ARG A 153 -4.71 8.87 -18.84
CA ARG A 153 -4.12 9.97 -18.08
C ARG A 153 -3.59 9.54 -16.71
N GLY A 154 -2.40 9.97 -16.35
CA GLY A 154 -1.73 9.73 -15.07
C GLY A 154 -0.46 8.93 -15.22
N SER A 155 0.20 8.56 -14.11
CA SER A 155 1.42 7.75 -14.15
C SER A 155 1.15 6.40 -14.80
N GLN A 156 2.00 6.00 -15.73
CA GLN A 156 1.88 4.75 -16.48
C GLN A 156 2.48 3.59 -15.68
N TRP A 157 1.89 3.31 -14.52
CA TRP A 157 2.28 2.20 -13.66
C TRP A 157 2.26 0.87 -14.41
N LYS A 158 3.32 0.09 -14.30
CA LYS A 158 3.34 -1.32 -14.71
C LYS A 158 2.81 -2.17 -13.55
N THR A 159 3.66 -2.93 -12.87
CA THR A 159 3.26 -3.82 -11.77
C THR A 159 3.74 -3.32 -10.39
N GLY A 160 4.52 -2.25 -10.36
CA GLY A 160 5.33 -1.87 -9.21
C GLY A 160 4.65 -0.94 -8.22
N ALA A 161 3.40 -0.54 -8.44
CA ALA A 161 2.65 0.23 -7.46
C ALA A 161 1.93 -0.70 -6.46
N ALA A 162 2.64 -1.70 -5.96
CA ALA A 162 2.19 -2.68 -4.97
C ALA A 162 3.33 -3.04 -4.01
N ALA A 163 2.99 -3.36 -2.76
CA ALA A 163 3.93 -3.79 -1.73
C ALA A 163 3.19 -4.59 -0.65
N CYS A 164 3.85 -5.55 -0.01
CA CYS A 164 3.38 -6.14 1.25
C CYS A 164 4.05 -5.41 2.41
N VAL A 165 3.25 -4.89 3.33
CA VAL A 165 3.70 -3.99 4.40
C VAL A 165 3.15 -4.46 5.74
N VAL A 166 3.99 -4.43 6.76
CA VAL A 166 3.59 -4.63 8.16
C VAL A 166 3.37 -3.27 8.79
N TRP A 167 2.16 -3.03 9.27
CA TRP A 167 1.76 -1.80 9.95
C TRP A 167 1.63 -2.03 11.44
N THR A 168 2.10 -1.08 12.25
CA THR A 168 1.85 -1.04 13.69
C THR A 168 1.09 0.22 14.04
N GLY A 169 0.00 0.04 14.78
CA GLY A 169 -0.89 1.14 15.14
C GLY A 169 -2.05 0.72 16.03
N VAL A 170 -2.96 1.64 16.31
CA VAL A 170 -4.18 1.36 17.07
C VAL A 170 -5.32 0.95 16.14
N PRO A 171 -6.05 -0.14 16.42
CA PRO A 171 -7.25 -0.50 15.67
C PRO A 171 -8.29 0.63 15.73
N MET A 172 -8.90 0.98 14.60
CA MET A 172 -9.95 2.01 14.56
C MET A 172 -11.14 1.66 15.46
N LYS A 173 -11.43 0.36 15.62
CA LYS A 173 -12.47 -0.10 16.57
C LYS A 173 -12.19 0.38 17.99
N VAL A 174 -10.96 0.26 18.47
CA VAL A 174 -10.56 0.70 19.81
C VAL A 174 -10.72 2.21 19.98
N VAL A 175 -10.33 2.99 18.94
CA VAL A 175 -10.48 4.46 18.93
C VAL A 175 -11.96 4.85 18.96
N VAL A 176 -12.79 4.19 18.16
CA VAL A 176 -14.25 4.41 18.11
C VAL A 176 -14.92 4.04 19.43
N ASP A 177 -14.55 2.92 20.03
CA ASP A 177 -15.07 2.49 21.34
C ASP A 177 -14.71 3.50 22.45
N ALA A 178 -13.48 4.06 22.43
CA ALA A 178 -13.07 5.14 23.33
C ALA A 178 -13.85 6.46 23.13
N CYS A 179 -14.55 6.58 22.02
CA CYS A 179 -15.48 7.67 21.70
C CYS A 179 -16.96 7.30 21.94
N GLY A 180 -17.24 6.16 22.59
CA GLY A 180 -18.61 5.71 22.91
C GLY A 180 -19.34 5.00 21.77
N GLY A 181 -18.65 4.68 20.66
CA GLY A 181 -19.20 4.02 19.49
C GLY A 181 -19.53 4.97 18.35
N VAL A 182 -19.89 4.41 17.20
CA VAL A 182 -20.25 5.15 15.98
C VAL A 182 -21.65 5.73 16.13
N ASP A 183 -21.90 6.91 15.56
CA ASP A 183 -23.26 7.44 15.42
C ASP A 183 -24.14 6.51 14.59
N SER A 184 -25.43 6.41 14.97
CA SER A 184 -26.41 5.57 14.27
C SER A 184 -26.50 5.90 12.79
N ASP A 185 -26.49 7.17 12.46
CA ASP A 185 -26.70 7.70 11.11
C ASP A 185 -25.45 7.70 10.23
N ALA A 186 -24.28 7.34 10.80
CA ALA A 186 -23.07 7.21 10.02
C ALA A 186 -23.19 6.10 8.98
N VAL A 187 -22.91 6.41 7.72
CA VAL A 187 -22.95 5.48 6.57
C VAL A 187 -21.54 5.10 6.13
N PHE A 188 -20.62 6.05 6.18
CA PHE A 188 -19.24 5.91 5.73
C PHE A 188 -18.25 6.25 6.84
N MET A 189 -17.07 5.65 6.78
CA MET A 189 -15.87 6.12 7.46
C MET A 189 -15.04 6.90 6.43
N THR A 190 -14.78 8.18 6.71
CA THR A 190 -13.98 9.05 5.85
C THR A 190 -12.68 9.42 6.57
N SER A 191 -11.56 9.27 5.90
CA SER A 191 -10.29 9.80 6.35
C SER A 191 -9.89 10.98 5.49
N ALA A 192 -9.50 12.10 6.12
CA ALA A 192 -8.98 13.29 5.48
C ALA A 192 -7.54 13.53 5.90
N GLY A 193 -6.66 13.74 4.94
CA GLY A 193 -5.29 14.18 5.17
C GLY A 193 -5.26 15.66 5.56
N VAL A 194 -4.24 16.04 6.32
CA VAL A 194 -3.92 17.44 6.66
C VAL A 194 -2.69 17.91 5.88
N ASP A 195 -2.52 17.37 4.67
CA ASP A 195 -1.43 17.76 3.80
C ASP A 195 -1.52 19.27 3.51
N HIS A 196 -0.37 19.95 3.53
CA HIS A 196 -0.31 21.35 3.13
C HIS A 196 -0.55 21.46 1.64
N GLU A 197 -1.55 22.25 1.30
CA GLU A 197 -1.88 22.55 -0.10
C GLU A 197 -0.81 23.45 -0.69
N PRO A 198 -0.34 23.17 -1.92
CA PRO A 198 0.49 24.11 -2.65
C PRO A 198 -0.26 25.45 -2.83
N THR A 199 0.45 26.56 -2.64
CA THR A 199 -0.09 27.90 -2.85
C THR A 199 -0.78 28.00 -4.23
N GLY A 200 -2.02 28.48 -4.24
CA GLY A 200 -2.81 28.67 -5.47
C GLY A 200 -3.67 27.47 -5.89
N LEU A 201 -3.66 26.37 -5.15
CA LEU A 201 -4.65 25.31 -5.35
C LEU A 201 -5.92 25.56 -4.54
N ASP A 202 -7.06 25.28 -5.17
CA ASP A 202 -8.35 25.29 -4.46
C ASP A 202 -8.37 24.17 -3.41
N PRO A 203 -8.49 24.48 -2.10
CA PRO A 203 -8.51 23.50 -1.02
C PRO A 203 -9.53 22.37 -1.25
N LYS A 204 -10.69 22.71 -1.82
CA LYS A 204 -11.75 21.73 -2.10
C LYS A 204 -11.35 20.70 -3.17
N LYS A 205 -10.45 21.08 -4.10
CA LYS A 205 -9.96 20.20 -5.17
C LYS A 205 -8.69 19.45 -4.79
N ALA A 206 -7.92 20.01 -3.87
CA ALA A 206 -6.63 19.45 -3.43
C ALA A 206 -6.77 18.46 -2.28
N LYS A 207 -7.83 18.56 -1.48
CA LYS A 207 -8.03 17.76 -0.28
C LYS A 207 -8.01 16.25 -0.56
N VAL A 208 -7.14 15.55 0.13
CA VAL A 208 -7.06 14.09 0.04
C VAL A 208 -8.02 13.48 1.05
N GLU A 209 -9.21 13.16 0.57
CA GLU A 209 -10.23 12.45 1.35
C GLU A 209 -10.58 11.12 0.68
N ARG A 210 -10.80 10.09 1.49
CA ARG A 210 -11.30 8.79 1.02
C ARG A 210 -12.32 8.25 2.00
N SER A 211 -13.41 7.74 1.43
CA SER A 211 -14.52 7.16 2.18
C SER A 211 -14.65 5.68 1.87
N VAL A 212 -14.92 4.90 2.90
CA VAL A 212 -15.21 3.47 2.81
C VAL A 212 -16.49 3.18 3.59
N PRO A 213 -17.23 2.08 3.31
CA PRO A 213 -18.41 1.73 4.09
C PRO A 213 -18.13 1.70 5.59
N LYS A 214 -19.06 2.21 6.41
CA LYS A 214 -18.91 2.30 7.87
C LYS A 214 -18.32 1.04 8.51
N LYS A 215 -18.80 -0.14 8.13
CA LYS A 215 -18.35 -1.42 8.70
C LYS A 215 -16.84 -1.66 8.67
N VAL A 216 -16.13 -1.00 7.75
CA VAL A 216 -14.68 -1.15 7.55
C VAL A 216 -13.86 -0.63 8.73
N TYR A 217 -14.42 0.24 9.59
CA TYR A 217 -13.70 0.69 10.79
C TYR A 217 -13.28 -0.46 11.73
N LYS A 218 -13.98 -1.61 11.67
CA LYS A 218 -13.66 -2.77 12.49
C LYS A 218 -12.32 -3.41 12.14
N ASP A 219 -11.90 -3.28 10.86
CA ASP A 219 -10.69 -3.88 10.33
C ASP A 219 -9.61 -2.82 10.03
N ALA A 220 -9.96 -1.53 10.11
CA ALA A 220 -9.06 -0.41 9.86
C ALA A 220 -8.16 -0.11 11.06
N MET A 221 -7.07 0.62 10.82
CA MET A 221 -6.07 0.99 11.82
C MET A 221 -5.57 2.42 11.57
N LEU A 222 -5.23 3.14 12.65
CA LEU A 222 -4.37 4.32 12.62
C LEU A 222 -2.94 3.88 12.89
N ALA A 223 -2.12 3.80 11.84
CA ALA A 223 -0.75 3.31 11.89
C ALA A 223 0.25 4.45 12.09
N TRP A 224 1.29 4.22 12.89
CA TRP A 224 2.43 5.11 13.12
C TRP A 224 3.79 4.46 12.87
N GLU A 225 3.82 3.14 12.56
CA GLU A 225 5.01 2.43 12.10
C GLU A 225 4.73 1.65 10.83
N MET A 226 5.78 1.40 10.08
CA MET A 226 5.81 0.68 8.83
C MET A 226 7.02 -0.23 8.80
N ASN A 227 6.80 -1.54 8.73
CA ASN A 227 7.86 -2.57 8.78
C ASN A 227 8.79 -2.43 9.99
N GLY A 228 8.23 -2.15 11.18
CA GLY A 228 8.94 -2.08 12.45
C GLY A 228 9.75 -0.80 12.68
N VAL A 229 9.61 0.21 11.81
CA VAL A 229 10.22 1.53 12.02
C VAL A 229 9.17 2.64 11.99
N THR A 230 9.49 3.79 12.57
CA THR A 230 8.62 4.97 12.52
C THR A 230 8.15 5.22 11.09
N LEU A 231 6.85 5.44 10.92
CA LEU A 231 6.22 5.66 9.62
C LEU A 231 6.90 6.81 8.88
N PRO A 232 7.53 6.56 7.71
CA PRO A 232 8.19 7.61 6.95
C PRO A 232 7.18 8.65 6.44
N ASN A 233 7.58 9.93 6.41
CA ASN A 233 6.73 11.02 5.94
C ASN A 233 6.22 10.78 4.51
N ALA A 234 7.08 10.25 3.64
CA ALA A 234 6.73 9.91 2.25
C ALA A 234 5.64 8.83 2.13
N HIS A 235 5.37 8.10 3.20
CA HIS A 235 4.33 7.06 3.29
C HIS A 235 3.16 7.46 4.19
N GLY A 236 3.02 8.75 4.53
CA GLY A 236 1.91 9.30 5.30
C GLY A 236 2.18 9.45 6.80
N GLY A 237 3.48 9.50 7.21
CA GLY A 237 3.85 9.84 8.58
C GLY A 237 3.38 11.25 8.96
N PRO A 238 3.15 11.50 10.26
CA PRO A 238 3.39 10.62 11.41
C PRO A 238 2.25 9.63 11.71
N LEU A 239 1.08 9.77 11.08
CA LEU A 239 -0.10 8.95 11.33
C LEU A 239 -0.87 8.70 10.02
N ARG A 240 -1.18 7.45 9.73
CA ARG A 240 -1.87 7.03 8.50
C ARG A 240 -3.05 6.13 8.80
N MET A 241 -4.18 6.39 8.14
CA MET A 241 -5.29 5.42 8.07
C MET A 241 -4.90 4.28 7.14
N VAL A 242 -5.01 3.05 7.64
CA VAL A 242 -4.84 1.81 6.86
C VAL A 242 -6.17 1.08 6.86
N THR A 243 -6.66 0.77 5.66
CA THR A 243 -7.94 0.07 5.44
C THR A 243 -7.68 -1.18 4.61
N PRO A 244 -7.52 -2.36 5.22
CA PRO A 244 -7.25 -3.60 4.49
C PRO A 244 -8.31 -3.88 3.42
N GLY A 245 -7.86 -4.27 2.21
CA GLY A 245 -8.75 -4.54 1.08
C GLY A 245 -9.21 -3.31 0.30
N TYR A 246 -8.75 -2.11 0.66
CA TYR A 246 -9.03 -0.85 -0.05
C TYR A 246 -7.73 -0.17 -0.49
N PHE A 247 -7.81 0.60 -1.60
CA PHE A 247 -6.65 1.27 -2.22
C PHE A 247 -6.44 2.69 -1.67
#